data_e0127bdad60e95b5d64e7e28e5c3e65b
#
_entry.id   e0127bdad60e95b5d64e7e28e5c3e65b
#
_cell.length_a   1.000
_cell.length_b   1.000
_cell.length_c   1.000
_cell.angle_alpha   90.00
_cell.angle_beta   90.00
_cell.angle_gamma   90.00
#
_symmetry.space_group_name_H-M   'P 1'
#
loop_
_entity.id
_entity.type
_entity.pdbx_description
1 polymer ?
#
loop_
_entity_poly.entity_id
_entity_poly.type
_entity_poly.pdbx_seq_one_letter_code
_entity_poly.pdbx_strand_id
1 'polypeptide(L)'
;MDMQGKIALVTAAASGAGRAGARILAREGAAVAVVDQNEAGAKAVVDEIKRGGGRALALGGDLRDDGFSRDIVAATVKEFGALDCVWNHLGIPGPSVIDDLEGWDLSVDLNLRSQLITTNAALAEMTARRKGSILFTASTSGLVGSPWSPTYSAAKAGVIGLARALAKRHAKDGVRVNAICPGAIDTPMLRVFVNRPDQPGHNEADPEELIKAAVTRNPMGRAARPEEIAEVAVFLLSDKASFVTGIAMPVDGGTVA
;
A
#
# COMPACT_ATOMS: atom_id res chain seq x y z
N MET A 1 22.41 6.21 -0.11
CA MET A 1 21.25 5.57 -0.76
C MET A 1 20.83 4.38 0.08
N ASP A 2 19.65 4.48 0.68
CA ASP A 2 19.21 3.53 1.70
C ASP A 2 18.69 2.19 1.13
N MET A 3 18.43 2.16 -0.16
CA MET A 3 17.89 1.00 -0.88
C MET A 3 18.85 0.45 -1.94
N GLN A 4 20.13 0.80 -1.85
CA GLN A 4 21.13 0.41 -2.83
C GLN A 4 21.19 -1.11 -3.03
N GLY A 5 20.96 -1.56 -4.26
CA GLY A 5 21.00 -2.96 -4.65
C GLY A 5 19.83 -3.83 -4.15
N LYS A 6 18.83 -3.23 -3.49
CA LYS A 6 17.58 -3.91 -3.13
C LYS A 6 16.68 -4.07 -4.35
N ILE A 7 15.78 -5.04 -4.26
CA ILE A 7 14.74 -5.29 -5.25
C ILE A 7 13.39 -5.16 -4.55
N ALA A 8 12.56 -4.23 -5.03
CA ALA A 8 11.27 -3.91 -4.43
C ALA A 8 10.11 -4.15 -5.40
N LEU A 9 8.99 -4.61 -4.87
CA LEU A 9 7.70 -4.71 -5.56
C LEU A 9 6.71 -3.78 -4.86
N VAL A 10 6.02 -2.94 -5.62
CA VAL A 10 5.00 -2.00 -5.11
C VAL A 10 3.70 -2.21 -5.87
N THR A 11 2.60 -2.51 -5.17
CA THR A 11 1.26 -2.64 -5.76
C THR A 11 0.50 -1.31 -5.74
N ALA A 12 -0.47 -1.13 -6.64
CA ALA A 12 -1.21 0.13 -6.86
C ALA A 12 -0.26 1.33 -7.07
N ALA A 13 0.74 1.15 -7.92
CA ALA A 13 1.87 2.05 -8.03
C ALA A 13 1.83 2.98 -9.26
N ALA A 14 0.72 3.01 -10.01
CA ALA A 14 0.53 3.95 -11.13
C ALA A 14 0.20 5.38 -10.67
N SER A 15 -0.24 5.57 -9.41
CA SER A 15 -0.64 6.88 -8.90
C SER A 15 -0.37 7.04 -7.39
N GLY A 16 -0.65 8.22 -6.84
CA GLY A 16 -0.65 8.48 -5.41
C GLY A 16 0.64 8.09 -4.68
N ALA A 17 0.49 7.57 -3.47
CA ALA A 17 1.62 7.20 -2.63
C ALA A 17 2.40 5.99 -3.14
N GLY A 18 1.74 5.06 -3.87
CA GLY A 18 2.43 3.94 -4.53
C GLY A 18 3.41 4.41 -5.61
N ARG A 19 2.97 5.36 -6.49
CA ARG A 19 3.86 6.00 -7.48
C ARG A 19 5.00 6.75 -6.80
N ALA A 20 4.69 7.56 -5.79
CA ALA A 20 5.71 8.30 -5.05
C ALA A 20 6.75 7.34 -4.45
N GLY A 21 6.30 6.25 -3.83
CA GLY A 21 7.19 5.25 -3.23
C GLY A 21 8.04 4.50 -4.26
N ALA A 22 7.46 4.10 -5.39
CA ALA A 22 8.24 3.47 -6.47
C ALA A 22 9.38 4.36 -6.95
N ARG A 23 9.12 5.67 -7.10
CA ARG A 23 10.13 6.67 -7.50
C ARG A 23 11.18 6.88 -6.40
N ILE A 24 10.78 6.96 -5.14
CA ILE A 24 11.70 7.15 -4.02
C ILE A 24 12.59 5.91 -3.86
N LEU A 25 12.01 4.69 -3.88
CA LEU A 25 12.77 3.43 -3.84
C LEU A 25 13.83 3.38 -4.93
N ALA A 26 13.48 3.75 -6.17
CA ALA A 26 14.41 3.79 -7.30
C ALA A 26 15.49 4.88 -7.11
N ARG A 27 15.12 6.07 -6.66
CA ARG A 27 16.06 7.17 -6.32
C ARG A 27 17.06 6.74 -5.26
N GLU A 28 16.62 5.93 -4.29
CA GLU A 28 17.44 5.37 -3.22
C GLU A 28 18.24 4.12 -3.64
N GLY A 29 18.19 3.73 -4.93
CA GLY A 29 19.03 2.70 -5.53
C GLY A 29 18.42 1.31 -5.65
N ALA A 30 17.10 1.15 -5.42
CA ALA A 30 16.40 -0.10 -5.65
C ALA A 30 16.07 -0.32 -7.14
N ALA A 31 16.00 -1.60 -7.56
CA ALA A 31 15.24 -1.99 -8.74
C ALA A 31 13.77 -2.20 -8.33
N VAL A 32 12.81 -1.68 -9.12
CA VAL A 32 11.41 -1.62 -8.68
C VAL A 32 10.47 -2.27 -9.68
N ALA A 33 9.68 -3.25 -9.24
CA ALA A 33 8.50 -3.73 -9.95
C ALA A 33 7.30 -2.84 -9.58
N VAL A 34 6.75 -2.17 -10.58
CA VAL A 34 5.60 -1.26 -10.51
C VAL A 34 4.35 -2.02 -10.96
N VAL A 35 3.47 -2.34 -10.02
CA VAL A 35 2.28 -3.18 -10.28
C VAL A 35 1.03 -2.33 -10.19
N ASP A 36 0.18 -2.36 -11.22
CA ASP A 36 -1.13 -1.68 -11.22
C ASP A 36 -2.05 -2.31 -12.27
N GLN A 37 -3.38 -2.23 -12.04
CA GLN A 37 -4.36 -2.56 -13.07
C GLN A 37 -4.33 -1.58 -14.25
N ASN A 38 -3.95 -0.33 -14.01
CA ASN A 38 -3.66 0.66 -15.04
C ASN A 38 -2.25 0.43 -15.60
N GLU A 39 -2.15 -0.50 -16.53
CA GLU A 39 -0.87 -0.86 -17.16
C GLU A 39 -0.17 0.33 -17.82
N ALA A 40 -0.92 1.22 -18.47
CA ALA A 40 -0.35 2.43 -19.08
C ALA A 40 0.25 3.37 -18.02
N GLY A 41 -0.44 3.53 -16.89
CA GLY A 41 0.07 4.28 -15.76
C GLY A 41 1.32 3.65 -15.14
N ALA A 42 1.34 2.33 -14.96
CA ALA A 42 2.52 1.61 -14.47
C ALA A 42 3.72 1.79 -15.41
N LYS A 43 3.52 1.68 -16.73
CA LYS A 43 4.55 1.94 -17.75
C LYS A 43 5.08 3.37 -17.69
N ALA A 44 4.20 4.36 -17.52
CA ALA A 44 4.61 5.76 -17.38
C ALA A 44 5.53 5.98 -16.16
N VAL A 45 5.22 5.34 -15.02
CA VAL A 45 6.08 5.40 -13.81
C VAL A 45 7.43 4.71 -14.06
N VAL A 46 7.43 3.58 -14.74
CA VAL A 46 8.68 2.88 -15.13
C VAL A 46 9.54 3.76 -16.03
N ASP A 47 8.94 4.45 -16.99
CA ASP A 47 9.66 5.38 -17.88
C ASP A 47 10.24 6.58 -17.12
N GLU A 48 9.53 7.10 -16.11
CA GLU A 48 10.05 8.14 -15.22
C GLU A 48 11.28 7.65 -14.45
N ILE A 49 11.21 6.44 -13.88
CA ILE A 49 12.30 5.82 -13.14
C ILE A 49 13.52 5.60 -14.05
N LYS A 50 13.31 5.05 -15.25
CA LYS A 50 14.38 4.78 -16.22
C LYS A 50 15.04 6.07 -16.73
N ARG A 51 14.27 7.12 -16.97
CA ARG A 51 14.81 8.44 -17.33
C ARG A 51 15.68 9.04 -16.23
N GLY A 52 15.39 8.72 -14.97
CA GLY A 52 16.23 9.06 -13.82
C GLY A 52 17.44 8.13 -13.61
N GLY A 53 17.71 7.18 -14.52
CA GLY A 53 18.81 6.22 -14.42
C GLY A 53 18.53 5.00 -13.53
N GLY A 54 17.31 4.85 -13.03
CA GLY A 54 16.88 3.73 -12.20
C GLY A 54 16.49 2.48 -13.02
N ARG A 55 16.31 1.35 -12.34
CA ARG A 55 15.86 0.10 -12.93
C ARG A 55 14.42 -0.16 -12.51
N ALA A 56 13.52 -0.41 -13.46
CA ALA A 56 12.12 -0.72 -13.15
C ALA A 56 11.48 -1.64 -14.19
N LEU A 57 10.45 -2.39 -13.74
CA LEU A 57 9.60 -3.30 -14.51
C LEU A 57 8.14 -2.91 -14.29
N ALA A 58 7.34 -2.79 -15.35
CA ALA A 58 5.89 -2.60 -15.25
C ALA A 58 5.17 -3.95 -15.34
N LEU A 59 4.23 -4.19 -14.43
CA LEU A 59 3.38 -5.37 -14.39
C LEU A 59 1.91 -4.92 -14.31
N GLY A 60 1.19 -5.07 -15.42
CA GLY A 60 -0.22 -4.67 -15.54
C GLY A 60 -1.16 -5.85 -15.32
N GLY A 61 -2.16 -5.71 -14.43
CA GLY A 61 -3.18 -6.73 -14.21
C GLY A 61 -4.01 -6.53 -12.95
N ASP A 62 -5.02 -7.36 -12.81
CA ASP A 62 -5.96 -7.32 -11.69
C ASP A 62 -5.50 -8.23 -10.55
N LEU A 63 -5.23 -7.65 -9.39
CA LEU A 63 -4.80 -8.39 -8.20
C LEU A 63 -5.92 -9.22 -7.54
N ARG A 64 -7.15 -9.17 -8.05
CA ARG A 64 -8.20 -10.14 -7.68
C ARG A 64 -7.94 -11.52 -8.30
N ASP A 65 -7.18 -11.56 -9.41
CA ASP A 65 -6.69 -12.83 -9.96
C ASP A 65 -5.55 -13.36 -9.09
N ASP A 66 -5.79 -14.49 -8.46
CA ASP A 66 -4.82 -15.17 -7.60
C ASP A 66 -3.56 -15.60 -8.36
N GLY A 67 -3.70 -15.98 -9.62
CA GLY A 67 -2.59 -16.31 -10.50
C GLY A 67 -1.70 -15.10 -10.71
N PHE A 68 -2.28 -13.99 -11.17
CA PHE A 68 -1.55 -12.73 -11.35
C PHE A 68 -0.90 -12.24 -10.05
N SER A 69 -1.60 -12.34 -8.91
CA SER A 69 -1.05 -11.95 -7.60
C SER A 69 0.17 -12.78 -7.16
N ARG A 70 0.33 -14.02 -7.65
CA ARG A 70 1.55 -14.83 -7.48
C ARG A 70 2.59 -14.50 -8.55
N ASP A 71 2.16 -14.36 -9.80
CA ASP A 71 3.03 -14.18 -10.96
C ASP A 71 3.84 -12.89 -10.92
N ILE A 72 3.32 -11.82 -10.32
CA ILE A 72 4.07 -10.56 -10.13
C ILE A 72 5.34 -10.77 -9.31
N VAL A 73 5.32 -11.66 -8.32
CA VAL A 73 6.51 -12.02 -7.53
C VAL A 73 7.50 -12.80 -8.38
N ALA A 74 7.04 -13.84 -9.08
CA ALA A 74 7.88 -14.65 -9.96
C ALA A 74 8.49 -13.80 -11.10
N ALA A 75 7.70 -12.90 -11.70
CA ALA A 75 8.19 -11.99 -12.74
C ALA A 75 9.26 -11.02 -12.20
N THR A 76 9.09 -10.51 -10.98
CA THR A 76 10.07 -9.64 -10.34
C THR A 76 11.38 -10.38 -10.09
N VAL A 77 11.31 -11.60 -9.55
CA VAL A 77 12.49 -12.45 -9.31
C VAL A 77 13.17 -12.82 -10.63
N LYS A 78 12.40 -13.16 -11.66
CA LYS A 78 12.93 -13.48 -12.99
C LYS A 78 13.70 -12.30 -13.61
N GLU A 79 13.18 -11.08 -13.48
CA GLU A 79 13.78 -9.88 -14.08
C GLU A 79 15.02 -9.40 -13.31
N PHE A 80 14.96 -9.42 -11.98
CA PHE A 80 15.98 -8.79 -11.15
C PHE A 80 16.85 -9.75 -10.35
N GLY A 81 16.50 -11.04 -10.31
CA GLY A 81 17.26 -12.11 -9.66
C GLY A 81 16.86 -12.38 -8.19
N ALA A 82 16.04 -11.51 -7.57
CA ALA A 82 15.60 -11.65 -6.18
C ALA A 82 14.38 -10.78 -5.88
N LEU A 83 13.88 -10.86 -4.61
CA LEU A 83 12.91 -9.93 -4.06
C LEU A 83 13.26 -9.65 -2.59
N ASP A 84 13.60 -8.39 -2.27
CA ASP A 84 13.98 -7.97 -0.92
C ASP A 84 12.85 -7.25 -0.19
N CYS A 85 12.01 -6.52 -0.92
CA CYS A 85 10.97 -5.66 -0.34
C CYS A 85 9.65 -5.83 -1.09
N VAL A 86 8.54 -5.91 -0.35
CA VAL A 86 7.18 -5.83 -0.90
C VAL A 86 6.42 -4.74 -0.18
N TRP A 87 5.87 -3.78 -0.93
CA TRP A 87 4.90 -2.84 -0.42
C TRP A 87 3.52 -3.15 -0.99
N ASN A 88 2.71 -3.84 -0.20
CA ASN A 88 1.31 -4.08 -0.47
C ASN A 88 0.52 -2.80 -0.21
N HIS A 89 0.30 -1.98 -1.24
CA HIS A 89 -0.32 -0.66 -1.14
C HIS A 89 -1.75 -0.61 -1.69
N LEU A 90 -2.22 -1.69 -2.30
CA LEU A 90 -3.56 -1.75 -2.87
C LEU A 90 -4.65 -1.49 -1.83
N GLY A 91 -5.66 -0.71 -2.23
CA GLY A 91 -6.87 -0.52 -1.47
C GLY A 91 -7.92 0.23 -2.27
N ILE A 92 -9.18 -0.01 -1.94
CA ILE A 92 -10.34 0.71 -2.45
C ILE A 92 -11.24 1.12 -1.28
N PRO A 93 -12.07 2.18 -1.42
CA PRO A 93 -13.16 2.42 -0.50
C PRO A 93 -14.10 1.21 -0.49
N GLY A 94 -14.48 0.74 0.71
CA GLY A 94 -15.56 -0.23 0.82
C GLY A 94 -16.93 0.46 0.86
N PRO A 95 -18.05 -0.27 0.76
CA PRO A 95 -19.36 0.31 0.91
C PRO A 95 -19.56 0.92 2.30
N SER A 96 -20.39 1.95 2.40
CA SER A 96 -20.80 2.56 3.67
C SER A 96 -21.98 1.81 4.29
N VAL A 97 -22.80 1.14 3.47
CA VAL A 97 -23.93 0.32 3.90
C VAL A 97 -23.50 -1.10 4.26
N ILE A 98 -24.02 -1.64 5.36
CA ILE A 98 -23.54 -2.92 5.92
C ILE A 98 -24.12 -4.12 5.16
N ASP A 99 -25.28 -3.97 4.55
CA ASP A 99 -26.00 -5.03 3.82
C ASP A 99 -25.62 -5.14 2.34
N ASP A 100 -24.69 -4.33 1.85
CA ASP A 100 -24.06 -4.49 0.54
C ASP A 100 -22.99 -5.60 0.60
N LEU A 101 -23.44 -6.85 0.45
CA LEU A 101 -22.56 -8.02 0.50
C LEU A 101 -21.63 -8.13 -0.70
N GLU A 102 -22.05 -7.69 -1.89
CA GLU A 102 -21.20 -7.68 -3.08
C GLU A 102 -20.04 -6.67 -2.90
N GLY A 103 -20.33 -5.48 -2.44
CA GLY A 103 -19.33 -4.48 -2.10
C GLY A 103 -18.43 -4.91 -0.94
N TRP A 104 -18.96 -5.69 0.02
CA TRP A 104 -18.17 -6.32 1.08
C TRP A 104 -17.14 -7.27 0.49
N ASP A 105 -17.56 -8.22 -0.36
CA ASP A 105 -16.69 -9.21 -0.97
C ASP A 105 -15.58 -8.54 -1.78
N LEU A 106 -15.93 -7.57 -2.63
CA LEU A 106 -14.97 -6.76 -3.39
C LEU A 106 -13.98 -6.03 -2.46
N SER A 107 -14.48 -5.45 -1.36
CA SER A 107 -13.64 -4.73 -0.40
C SER A 107 -12.65 -5.67 0.29
N VAL A 108 -13.09 -6.86 0.71
CA VAL A 108 -12.22 -7.87 1.33
C VAL A 108 -11.21 -8.41 0.34
N ASP A 109 -11.61 -8.71 -0.89
CA ASP A 109 -10.73 -9.23 -1.93
C ASP A 109 -9.59 -8.26 -2.23
N LEU A 110 -9.88 -6.98 -2.44
CA LEU A 110 -8.87 -6.00 -2.81
C LEU A 110 -8.08 -5.46 -1.60
N ASN A 111 -8.74 -5.20 -0.47
CA ASN A 111 -8.06 -4.60 0.68
C ASN A 111 -7.30 -5.60 1.55
N LEU A 112 -7.61 -6.91 1.49
CA LEU A 112 -7.02 -7.91 2.39
C LEU A 112 -6.53 -9.16 1.65
N ARG A 113 -7.40 -9.84 0.89
CA ARG A 113 -7.10 -11.15 0.31
C ARG A 113 -5.96 -11.09 -0.71
N SER A 114 -5.99 -10.15 -1.67
CA SER A 114 -4.94 -9.97 -2.68
C SER A 114 -3.57 -9.75 -2.06
N GLN A 115 -3.52 -8.96 -0.99
CA GLN A 115 -2.28 -8.67 -0.26
C GLN A 115 -1.72 -9.92 0.44
N LEU A 116 -2.59 -10.80 0.96
CA LEU A 116 -2.18 -12.08 1.54
C LEU A 116 -1.56 -12.99 0.49
N ILE A 117 -2.16 -13.08 -0.72
CA ILE A 117 -1.67 -13.95 -1.80
C ILE A 117 -0.28 -13.50 -2.27
N THR A 118 -0.12 -12.21 -2.58
CA THR A 118 1.18 -11.64 -2.95
C THR A 118 2.22 -11.85 -1.84
N THR A 119 1.82 -11.64 -0.59
CA THR A 119 2.71 -11.84 0.56
C THR A 119 3.16 -13.29 0.69
N ASN A 120 2.25 -14.26 0.52
CA ASN A 120 2.60 -15.68 0.62
C ASN A 120 3.62 -16.10 -0.46
N ALA A 121 3.47 -15.61 -1.69
CA ALA A 121 4.45 -15.83 -2.74
C ALA A 121 5.82 -15.18 -2.40
N ALA A 122 5.81 -13.95 -1.91
CA ALA A 122 7.04 -13.24 -1.52
C ALA A 122 7.75 -13.91 -0.32
N LEU A 123 7.00 -14.45 0.65
CA LEU A 123 7.56 -15.13 1.82
C LEU A 123 8.36 -16.36 1.42
N ALA A 124 7.95 -17.13 0.39
CA ALA A 124 8.71 -18.27 -0.09
C ALA A 124 10.13 -17.85 -0.53
N GLU A 125 10.25 -16.76 -1.28
CA GLU A 125 11.52 -16.20 -1.75
C GLU A 125 12.37 -15.64 -0.59
N MET A 126 11.72 -14.86 0.29
CA MET A 126 12.41 -14.16 1.36
C MET A 126 12.91 -15.08 2.46
N THR A 127 12.13 -16.09 2.85
CA THR A 127 12.52 -17.04 3.91
C THR A 127 13.64 -17.97 3.45
N ALA A 128 13.63 -18.40 2.18
CA ALA A 128 14.73 -19.19 1.60
C ALA A 128 16.07 -18.43 1.65
N ARG A 129 16.02 -17.10 1.45
CA ARG A 129 17.20 -16.24 1.50
C ARG A 129 17.50 -15.68 2.89
N ARG A 130 16.63 -15.95 3.88
CA ARG A 130 16.66 -15.41 5.24
C ARG A 130 16.77 -13.87 5.28
N LYS A 131 16.10 -13.20 4.36
CA LYS A 131 16.16 -11.75 4.21
C LYS A 131 14.91 -11.23 3.50
N GLY A 132 14.19 -10.30 4.13
CA GLY A 132 13.04 -9.66 3.50
C GLY A 132 12.40 -8.57 4.36
N SER A 133 11.66 -7.68 3.70
CA SER A 133 10.85 -6.67 4.36
C SER A 133 9.52 -6.52 3.65
N ILE A 134 8.43 -6.75 4.36
CA ILE A 134 7.06 -6.64 3.85
C ILE A 134 6.37 -5.49 4.57
N LEU A 135 5.76 -4.61 3.78
CA LEU A 135 4.98 -3.49 4.27
C LEU A 135 3.56 -3.57 3.72
N PHE A 136 2.60 -3.42 4.61
CA PHE A 136 1.19 -3.26 4.26
C PHE A 136 0.75 -1.81 4.42
N THR A 137 -0.14 -1.35 3.54
CA THR A 137 -0.90 -0.13 3.77
C THR A 137 -2.25 -0.50 4.39
N ALA A 138 -2.36 -0.29 5.69
CA ALA A 138 -3.62 -0.32 6.42
C ALA A 138 -4.31 1.06 6.31
N SER A 139 -4.84 1.59 7.39
CA SER A 139 -5.47 2.91 7.49
C SER A 139 -5.66 3.26 8.97
N THR A 140 -5.81 4.55 9.29
CA THR A 140 -6.38 4.98 10.58
C THR A 140 -7.74 4.34 10.85
N SER A 141 -8.55 4.11 9.79
CA SER A 141 -9.82 3.38 9.90
C SER A 141 -9.66 1.95 10.41
N GLY A 142 -8.52 1.30 10.19
CA GLY A 142 -8.20 -0.02 10.74
C GLY A 142 -7.74 0.04 12.20
N LEU A 143 -7.36 1.21 12.73
CA LEU A 143 -6.95 1.39 14.12
C LEU A 143 -8.14 1.74 15.04
N VAL A 144 -8.97 2.70 14.62
CA VAL A 144 -10.03 3.28 15.46
C VAL A 144 -11.43 3.05 14.89
N GLY A 145 -11.55 2.45 13.70
CA GLY A 145 -12.81 2.35 12.97
C GLY A 145 -13.25 3.67 12.34
N SER A 146 -14.09 3.57 11.31
CA SER A 146 -14.73 4.72 10.69
C SER A 146 -16.22 4.43 10.55
N PRO A 147 -17.10 5.28 11.11
CA PRO A 147 -18.55 5.08 10.98
C PRO A 147 -19.03 5.16 9.53
N TRP A 148 -18.26 5.82 8.68
CA TRP A 148 -18.56 6.00 7.25
C TRP A 148 -18.03 4.89 6.35
N SER A 149 -17.28 3.92 6.91
CA SER A 149 -16.62 2.85 6.13
C SER A 149 -16.41 1.60 6.99
N PRO A 150 -17.48 0.96 7.50
CA PRO A 150 -17.37 -0.19 8.40
C PRO A 150 -16.65 -1.37 7.74
N THR A 151 -17.00 -1.70 6.48
CA THR A 151 -16.37 -2.80 5.73
C THR A 151 -14.89 -2.55 5.45
N TYR A 152 -14.55 -1.35 5.02
CA TYR A 152 -13.16 -0.94 4.84
C TYR A 152 -12.36 -0.98 6.15
N SER A 153 -12.97 -0.51 7.26
CA SER A 153 -12.34 -0.56 8.58
C SER A 153 -12.04 -2.00 9.01
N ALA A 154 -12.99 -2.92 8.79
CA ALA A 154 -12.80 -4.33 9.09
C ALA A 154 -11.66 -4.94 8.26
N ALA A 155 -11.63 -4.70 6.95
CA ALA A 155 -10.56 -5.18 6.08
C ALA A 155 -9.19 -4.62 6.48
N LYS A 156 -9.09 -3.30 6.78
CA LYS A 156 -7.82 -2.67 7.18
C LYS A 156 -7.38 -3.04 8.60
N ALA A 157 -8.32 -3.35 9.51
CA ALA A 157 -7.99 -3.98 10.79
C ALA A 157 -7.44 -5.41 10.59
N GLY A 158 -8.02 -6.16 9.65
CA GLY A 158 -7.51 -7.49 9.24
C GLY A 158 -6.07 -7.41 8.73
N VAL A 159 -5.73 -6.41 7.93
CA VAL A 159 -4.34 -6.15 7.46
C VAL A 159 -3.39 -5.94 8.63
N ILE A 160 -3.78 -5.17 9.65
CA ILE A 160 -2.96 -4.95 10.86
C ILE A 160 -2.74 -6.27 11.61
N GLY A 161 -3.82 -7.06 11.79
CA GLY A 161 -3.73 -8.38 12.41
C GLY A 161 -2.81 -9.32 11.65
N LEU A 162 -2.92 -9.36 10.31
CA LEU A 162 -2.08 -10.14 9.43
C LEU A 162 -0.60 -9.72 9.56
N ALA A 163 -0.29 -8.44 9.51
CA ALA A 163 1.07 -7.93 9.65
C ALA A 163 1.72 -8.38 10.98
N ARG A 164 0.98 -8.26 12.09
CA ARG A 164 1.45 -8.69 13.41
C ARG A 164 1.69 -10.19 13.51
N ALA A 165 0.79 -10.99 12.94
CA ALA A 165 0.92 -12.45 12.94
C ALA A 165 2.13 -12.92 12.12
N LEU A 166 2.29 -12.38 10.90
CA LEU A 166 3.40 -12.70 10.02
C LEU A 166 4.74 -12.22 10.58
N ALA A 167 4.79 -11.05 11.22
CA ALA A 167 5.98 -10.55 11.89
C ALA A 167 6.49 -11.53 12.95
N LYS A 168 5.61 -12.00 13.85
CA LYS A 168 5.96 -12.99 14.88
C LYS A 168 6.41 -14.33 14.27
N ARG A 169 5.73 -14.76 13.20
CA ARG A 169 6.00 -16.05 12.56
C ARG A 169 7.35 -16.09 11.85
N HIS A 170 7.73 -15.00 11.15
CA HIS A 170 8.86 -14.96 10.23
C HIS A 170 10.06 -14.14 10.71
N ALA A 171 10.02 -13.56 11.91
CA ALA A 171 11.17 -12.83 12.46
C ALA A 171 12.44 -13.68 12.53
N LYS A 172 12.33 -14.94 12.97
CA LYS A 172 13.44 -15.89 13.02
C LYS A 172 13.97 -16.29 11.63
N ASP A 173 13.17 -16.10 10.60
CA ASP A 173 13.52 -16.37 9.21
C ASP A 173 14.16 -15.15 8.53
N GLY A 174 14.44 -14.08 9.30
CA GLY A 174 15.06 -12.86 8.78
C GLY A 174 14.11 -11.97 7.99
N VAL A 175 12.78 -12.15 8.12
CA VAL A 175 11.77 -11.34 7.42
C VAL A 175 11.06 -10.42 8.41
N ARG A 176 11.07 -9.12 8.12
CA ARG A 176 10.30 -8.10 8.85
C ARG A 176 8.96 -7.86 8.17
N VAL A 177 7.91 -7.67 8.96
CA VAL A 177 6.57 -7.37 8.44
C VAL A 177 5.96 -6.25 9.26
N ASN A 178 5.56 -5.15 8.61
CA ASN A 178 4.99 -3.98 9.24
C ASN A 178 3.75 -3.49 8.50
N ALA A 179 3.00 -2.61 9.11
CA ALA A 179 1.92 -1.86 8.49
C ALA A 179 2.10 -0.36 8.72
N ILE A 180 1.79 0.46 7.70
CA ILE A 180 1.53 1.89 7.87
C ILE A 180 0.03 2.12 7.89
N CYS A 181 -0.41 3.10 8.66
CA CYS A 181 -1.81 3.47 8.84
C CYS A 181 -1.99 4.94 8.46
N PRO A 182 -2.07 5.28 7.18
CA PRO A 182 -2.28 6.66 6.75
C PRO A 182 -3.62 7.22 7.19
N GLY A 183 -3.66 8.54 7.42
CA GLY A 183 -4.85 9.36 7.39
C GLY A 183 -5.24 9.74 5.95
N ALA A 184 -5.79 10.94 5.78
CA ALA A 184 -6.09 11.48 4.46
C ALA A 184 -4.81 11.78 3.68
N ILE A 185 -4.71 11.25 2.44
CA ILE A 185 -3.61 11.50 1.51
C ILE A 185 -4.18 12.22 0.30
N ASP A 186 -3.55 13.30 -0.15
CA ASP A 186 -3.97 14.04 -1.35
C ASP A 186 -3.71 13.24 -2.63
N THR A 187 -4.67 12.42 -2.99
CA THR A 187 -4.64 11.48 -4.13
C THR A 187 -5.99 11.41 -4.83
N PRO A 188 -6.05 10.87 -6.05
CA PRO A 188 -7.34 10.60 -6.70
C PRO A 188 -8.29 9.75 -5.85
N MET A 189 -7.76 8.80 -5.08
CA MET A 189 -8.57 7.95 -4.19
C MET A 189 -9.27 8.76 -3.08
N LEU A 190 -8.66 9.83 -2.56
CA LEU A 190 -9.29 10.67 -1.54
C LEU A 190 -10.57 11.33 -2.09
N ARG A 191 -10.55 11.78 -3.34
CA ARG A 191 -11.71 12.36 -4.01
C ARG A 191 -12.87 11.39 -4.17
N VAL A 192 -12.54 10.13 -4.51
CA VAL A 192 -13.53 9.05 -4.52
C VAL A 192 -14.02 8.75 -3.11
N PHE A 193 -13.12 8.75 -2.12
CA PHE A 193 -13.46 8.39 -0.74
C PHE A 193 -14.41 9.41 -0.07
N VAL A 194 -14.24 10.70 -0.34
CA VAL A 194 -15.10 11.76 0.24
C VAL A 194 -16.41 11.95 -0.52
N ASN A 195 -16.51 11.48 -1.77
CA ASN A 195 -17.67 11.65 -2.63
C ASN A 195 -18.17 10.30 -3.18
N ARG A 196 -18.32 9.30 -2.29
CA ARG A 196 -18.79 7.99 -2.69
C ARG A 196 -20.27 7.99 -3.10
N PRO A 197 -20.63 7.18 -4.12
CA PRO A 197 -22.02 7.11 -4.62
C PRO A 197 -23.06 6.69 -3.58
N ASP A 198 -22.65 5.92 -2.59
CA ASP A 198 -23.48 5.39 -1.51
C ASP A 198 -23.61 6.32 -0.30
N GLN A 199 -23.06 7.53 -0.38
CA GLN A 199 -23.19 8.55 0.68
C GLN A 199 -24.28 9.57 0.37
N PRO A 200 -25.03 10.05 1.40
CA PRO A 200 -25.92 11.19 1.24
C PRO A 200 -25.15 12.42 0.73
N GLY A 201 -25.74 13.13 -0.25
CA GLY A 201 -25.09 14.31 -0.84
C GLY A 201 -24.04 14.00 -1.93
N HIS A 202 -23.96 12.74 -2.40
CA HIS A 202 -23.12 12.39 -3.55
C HIS A 202 -23.40 13.32 -4.74
N ASN A 203 -22.33 13.89 -5.33
CA ASN A 203 -22.38 14.89 -6.41
C ASN A 203 -23.08 16.23 -6.09
N GLU A 204 -23.48 16.49 -4.85
CA GLU A 204 -24.08 17.77 -4.45
C GLU A 204 -23.02 18.82 -4.08
N ALA A 205 -21.84 18.39 -3.68
CA ALA A 205 -20.73 19.27 -3.30
C ALA A 205 -19.47 19.02 -4.13
N ASP A 206 -18.65 20.07 -4.27
CA ASP A 206 -17.33 19.96 -4.87
C ASP A 206 -16.44 19.02 -4.03
N PRO A 207 -15.82 17.97 -4.61
CA PRO A 207 -14.90 17.09 -3.90
C PRO A 207 -13.80 17.83 -3.13
N GLU A 208 -13.30 18.95 -3.63
CA GLU A 208 -12.27 19.76 -2.95
C GLU A 208 -12.81 20.42 -1.66
N GLU A 209 -14.07 20.85 -1.65
CA GLU A 209 -14.71 21.34 -0.43
C GLU A 209 -14.95 20.22 0.59
N LEU A 210 -15.34 19.02 0.11
CA LEU A 210 -15.48 17.84 0.96
C LEU A 210 -14.13 17.43 1.57
N ILE A 211 -13.04 17.50 0.81
CA ILE A 211 -11.68 17.25 1.32
C ILE A 211 -11.32 18.28 2.38
N LYS A 212 -11.53 19.59 2.13
CA LYS A 212 -11.28 20.64 3.12
C LYS A 212 -12.02 20.34 4.42
N ALA A 213 -13.31 19.98 4.34
CA ALA A 213 -14.11 19.63 5.50
C ALA A 213 -13.58 18.36 6.22
N ALA A 214 -13.17 17.34 5.47
CA ALA A 214 -12.65 16.11 6.03
C ALA A 214 -11.32 16.31 6.77
N VAL A 215 -10.44 17.18 6.27
CA VAL A 215 -9.12 17.42 6.89
C VAL A 215 -9.16 18.41 8.05
N THR A 216 -10.28 19.12 8.29
CA THR A 216 -10.40 20.03 9.46
C THR A 216 -10.22 19.30 10.79
N ARG A 217 -10.50 17.99 10.84
CA ARG A 217 -10.31 17.16 12.03
C ARG A 217 -8.87 16.67 12.21
N ASN A 218 -8.01 16.89 11.21
CA ASN A 218 -6.60 16.52 11.31
C ASN A 218 -5.87 17.64 12.08
N PRO A 219 -5.15 17.34 13.15
CA PRO A 219 -4.38 18.34 13.90
C PRO A 219 -3.40 19.17 13.07
N MET A 220 -2.84 18.60 12.00
CA MET A 220 -1.98 19.32 11.06
C MET A 220 -2.77 20.16 10.02
N GLY A 221 -4.12 20.08 10.00
CA GLY A 221 -5.01 20.91 9.18
C GLY A 221 -4.96 20.66 7.68
N ARG A 222 -4.38 19.54 7.22
CA ARG A 222 -4.25 19.21 5.79
C ARG A 222 -4.17 17.69 5.55
N ALA A 223 -4.43 17.29 4.31
CA ALA A 223 -4.05 15.95 3.85
C ALA A 223 -2.52 15.83 3.74
N ALA A 224 -2.01 14.62 3.89
CA ALA A 224 -0.60 14.32 3.62
C ALA A 224 -0.34 14.37 2.11
N ARG A 225 0.84 14.83 1.71
CA ARG A 225 1.33 14.60 0.34
C ARG A 225 1.68 13.12 0.17
N PRO A 226 1.51 12.55 -1.03
CA PRO A 226 1.91 11.18 -1.34
C PRO A 226 3.33 10.83 -0.89
N GLU A 227 4.27 11.77 -1.07
CA GLU A 227 5.67 11.61 -0.70
C GLU A 227 5.86 11.45 0.82
N GLU A 228 5.06 12.12 1.65
CA GLU A 228 5.17 12.01 3.12
C GLU A 228 4.84 10.60 3.63
N ILE A 229 3.90 9.93 2.96
CA ILE A 229 3.59 8.52 3.24
C ILE A 229 4.68 7.60 2.69
N ALA A 230 5.16 7.89 1.49
CA ALA A 230 6.15 7.10 0.79
C ALA A 230 7.51 7.11 1.49
N GLU A 231 7.96 8.23 2.05
CA GLU A 231 9.24 8.30 2.80
C GLU A 231 9.19 7.40 4.05
N VAL A 232 8.06 7.37 4.78
CA VAL A 232 7.88 6.47 5.92
C VAL A 232 7.87 5.00 5.47
N ALA A 233 7.21 4.71 4.33
CA ALA A 233 7.19 3.37 3.76
C ALA A 233 8.60 2.89 3.38
N VAL A 234 9.40 3.73 2.73
CA VAL A 234 10.78 3.43 2.36
C VAL A 234 11.65 3.22 3.59
N PHE A 235 11.50 4.04 4.64
CA PHE A 235 12.18 3.82 5.92
C PHE A 235 11.87 2.43 6.49
N LEU A 236 10.60 2.05 6.59
CA LEU A 236 10.21 0.74 7.14
C LEU A 236 10.68 -0.44 6.29
N LEU A 237 10.81 -0.26 4.97
CA LEU A 237 11.34 -1.28 4.06
C LEU A 237 12.87 -1.38 4.11
N SER A 238 13.57 -0.29 4.45
CA SER A 238 15.02 -0.20 4.48
C SER A 238 15.66 -0.91 5.69
N ASP A 239 16.99 -1.10 5.64
CA ASP A 239 17.76 -1.66 6.74
C ASP A 239 17.87 -0.70 7.96
N LYS A 240 17.52 0.58 7.80
CA LYS A 240 17.38 1.52 8.93
C LYS A 240 16.31 1.09 9.93
N ALA A 241 15.29 0.35 9.47
CA ALA A 241 14.26 -0.25 10.31
C ALA A 241 14.56 -1.72 10.70
N SER A 242 15.84 -2.11 10.76
CA SER A 242 16.25 -3.51 10.96
C SER A 242 15.72 -4.16 12.24
N PHE A 243 15.39 -3.37 13.25
CA PHE A 243 14.81 -3.87 14.52
C PHE A 243 13.32 -3.51 14.68
N VAL A 244 12.64 -3.11 13.58
CA VAL A 244 11.21 -2.75 13.56
C VAL A 244 10.45 -3.84 12.82
N THR A 245 9.62 -4.61 13.54
CA THR A 245 8.71 -5.61 12.96
C THR A 245 7.43 -5.73 13.80
N GLY A 246 6.30 -5.94 13.16
CA GLY A 246 4.98 -6.08 13.80
C GLY A 246 4.30 -4.76 14.19
N ILE A 247 4.84 -3.62 13.80
CA ILE A 247 4.23 -2.32 14.10
C ILE A 247 3.06 -2.03 13.14
N ALA A 248 2.04 -1.33 13.65
CA ALA A 248 1.04 -0.61 12.86
C ALA A 248 1.26 0.88 13.12
N MET A 249 1.97 1.55 12.21
CA MET A 249 2.46 2.92 12.39
C MET A 249 1.48 3.94 11.82
N PRO A 250 0.84 4.80 12.64
CA PRO A 250 0.06 5.92 12.13
C PRO A 250 0.96 6.91 11.37
N VAL A 251 0.48 7.37 10.22
CA VAL A 251 1.08 8.44 9.40
C VAL A 251 -0.06 9.35 8.98
N ASP A 252 -0.59 10.12 9.92
CA ASP A 252 -1.94 10.67 9.86
C ASP A 252 -2.06 12.12 10.34
N GLY A 253 -0.94 12.78 10.61
CA GLY A 253 -0.94 14.16 11.11
C GLY A 253 -1.56 14.32 12.51
N GLY A 254 -1.56 13.25 13.32
CA GLY A 254 -2.08 13.25 14.68
C GLY A 254 -3.57 12.91 14.81
N THR A 255 -4.21 12.43 13.74
CA THR A 255 -5.68 12.16 13.73
C THR A 255 -6.10 11.14 14.78
N VAL A 256 -5.25 10.16 15.12
CA VAL A 256 -5.55 9.10 16.10
C VAL A 256 -4.67 9.16 17.35
N ALA A 257 -4.01 10.28 17.60
CA ALA A 257 -3.16 10.48 18.76
C ALA A 257 -3.97 10.60 20.05
#